data_5daea451bc09e264d7109b3ddb806433
#
_entry.id   5daea451bc09e264d7109b3ddb806433
#
_cell.length_a   1.000
_cell.length_b   1.000
_cell.length_c   1.000
_cell.angle_alpha   90.00
_cell.angle_beta   90.00
_cell.angle_gamma   90.00
#
_symmetry.space_group_name_H-M   'P 1'
#
loop_
_entity.id
_entity.type
_entity.pdbx_description
1 polymer ?
#
loop_
_entity_poly.entity_id
_entity_poly.type
_entity_poly.pdbx_seq_one_letter_code
_entity_poly.pdbx_strand_id
1 'polypeptide(L)'
;MKKISVISIAFLLMMCMHTTSCVSTRDTVRINQIELGMNKSDVQHLLGTPLFKNANENGEKWGYRKYVGQIADSEEMYFIVKFDSNERVIAYQSVKAPVRNRQL
;
A
#
# COMPACT_ATOMS: atom_id res chain seq x y z
N MET A 1 -23.12 40.01 15.34
CA MET A 1 -23.56 39.10 14.31
C MET A 1 -22.59 39.00 13.13
N LYS A 2 -21.93 40.04 12.77
CA LYS A 2 -20.95 39.98 11.69
C LYS A 2 -19.70 39.15 12.05
N LYS A 3 -19.40 38.95 13.32
CA LYS A 3 -18.25 38.20 13.76
C LYS A 3 -18.41 36.69 13.53
N ILE A 4 -19.64 36.19 13.51
CA ILE A 4 -19.92 34.78 13.34
C ILE A 4 -19.67 34.35 11.89
N SER A 5 -20.00 35.20 10.90
CA SER A 5 -19.77 34.86 9.50
C SER A 5 -18.29 34.86 9.13
N VAL A 6 -17.46 35.71 9.76
CA VAL A 6 -16.02 35.70 9.53
C VAL A 6 -15.37 34.45 10.10
N ILE A 7 -15.81 34.01 11.26
CA ILE A 7 -15.32 32.78 11.88
C ILE A 7 -15.74 31.55 11.05
N SER A 8 -16.96 31.59 10.51
CA SER A 8 -17.48 30.51 9.67
C SER A 8 -16.69 30.39 8.36
N ILE A 9 -16.35 31.52 7.75
CA ILE A 9 -15.55 31.54 6.54
C ILE A 9 -14.11 31.06 6.79
N ALA A 10 -13.52 31.48 7.92
CA ALA A 10 -12.20 31.02 8.32
C ALA A 10 -12.18 29.52 8.58
N PHE A 11 -13.25 28.99 9.16
CA PHE A 11 -13.37 27.56 9.41
C PHE A 11 -13.50 26.76 8.12
N LEU A 12 -14.22 27.29 7.15
CA LEU A 12 -14.35 26.68 5.82
C LEU A 12 -13.04 26.68 5.07
N LEU A 13 -12.27 27.75 5.15
CA LEU A 13 -10.96 27.84 4.52
C LEU A 13 -9.96 26.87 5.16
N MET A 14 -10.07 26.65 6.45
CA MET A 14 -9.20 25.70 7.14
C MET A 14 -9.50 24.25 6.77
N MET A 15 -10.75 23.92 6.50
CA MET A 15 -11.10 22.57 6.08
C MET A 15 -10.61 22.21 4.69
N CYS A 16 -10.43 23.18 3.82
CA CYS A 16 -9.93 22.94 2.47
C CYS A 16 -8.44 22.61 2.41
N MET A 17 -7.70 22.90 3.47
CA MET A 17 -6.26 22.64 3.49
C MET A 17 -5.88 21.21 3.83
N HIS A 18 -6.84 20.40 4.24
CA HIS A 18 -6.56 19.02 4.65
C HIS A 18 -6.70 17.99 3.53
N THR A 19 -6.89 18.43 2.29
CA THR A 19 -7.12 17.52 1.19
C THR A 19 -5.91 17.22 0.31
N THR A 20 -4.74 17.71 0.68
CA THR A 20 -3.54 17.38 -0.09
C THR A 20 -2.95 16.08 0.40
N SER A 21 -3.32 14.99 -0.25
CA SER A 21 -2.70 13.70 0.02
C SER A 21 -1.79 13.34 -1.13
N CYS A 22 -0.55 13.05 -0.82
CA CYS A 22 0.40 12.59 -1.80
C CYS A 22 0.20 11.08 -2.01
N VAL A 23 -0.27 10.69 -3.19
CA VAL A 23 -0.64 9.30 -3.48
C VAL A 23 0.55 8.34 -3.37
N SER A 24 1.75 8.80 -3.73
CA SER A 24 2.95 7.97 -3.68
C SER A 24 3.39 7.63 -2.26
N THR A 25 3.12 8.51 -1.29
CA THR A 25 3.47 8.26 0.10
C THR A 25 2.51 7.27 0.75
N ARG A 26 1.28 7.23 0.27
CA ARG A 26 0.25 6.38 0.82
C ARG A 26 0.58 4.90 0.68
N ASP A 27 1.11 4.49 -0.47
CA ASP A 27 1.45 3.09 -0.72
C ASP A 27 2.61 2.62 0.14
N THR A 28 3.64 3.45 0.30
CA THR A 28 4.78 3.12 1.15
C THR A 28 4.36 2.98 2.61
N VAL A 29 3.49 3.88 3.08
CA VAL A 29 2.98 3.82 4.45
C VAL A 29 2.17 2.55 4.68
N ARG A 30 1.35 2.16 3.73
CA ARG A 30 0.53 0.95 3.86
C ARG A 30 1.36 -0.31 3.95
N ILE A 31 2.41 -0.41 3.14
CA ILE A 31 3.31 -1.55 3.21
C ILE A 31 3.98 -1.64 4.57
N ASN A 32 4.39 -0.50 5.11
CA ASN A 32 5.06 -0.45 6.41
C ASN A 32 4.14 -0.81 7.57
N GLN A 33 2.83 -0.84 7.34
CA GLN A 33 1.87 -1.24 8.35
C GLN A 33 1.64 -2.75 8.42
N ILE A 34 2.19 -3.51 7.48
CA ILE A 34 2.06 -4.97 7.49
C ILE A 34 2.92 -5.54 8.61
N GLU A 35 2.32 -6.40 9.42
CA GLU A 35 2.98 -7.01 10.57
C GLU A 35 2.76 -8.52 10.54
N LEU A 36 3.71 -9.24 11.14
CA LEU A 36 3.56 -10.68 11.30
C LEU A 36 2.36 -10.98 12.20
N GLY A 37 1.62 -12.01 11.84
CA GLY A 37 0.43 -12.39 12.58
C GLY A 37 -0.87 -11.76 12.11
N MET A 38 -0.80 -10.79 11.18
CA MET A 38 -2.01 -10.22 10.59
C MET A 38 -2.77 -11.27 9.79
N ASN A 39 -4.09 -11.17 9.78
CA ASN A 39 -4.88 -12.07 8.96
C ASN A 39 -5.02 -11.52 7.51
N LYS A 40 -5.49 -12.36 6.61
CA LYS A 40 -5.64 -11.98 5.20
C LYS A 40 -6.57 -10.79 5.02
N SER A 41 -7.61 -10.72 5.82
CA SER A 41 -8.57 -9.63 5.75
C SER A 41 -7.91 -8.28 6.05
N ASP A 42 -7.05 -8.23 7.05
CA ASP A 42 -6.32 -7.01 7.40
C ASP A 42 -5.37 -6.60 6.30
N VAL A 43 -4.67 -7.56 5.70
CA VAL A 43 -3.75 -7.28 4.60
C VAL A 43 -4.51 -6.76 3.38
N GLN A 44 -5.64 -7.37 3.05
CA GLN A 44 -6.45 -6.93 1.93
C GLN A 44 -7.02 -5.53 2.17
N HIS A 45 -7.37 -5.23 3.41
CA HIS A 45 -7.86 -3.90 3.77
C HIS A 45 -6.77 -2.83 3.61
N LEU A 46 -5.54 -3.16 3.96
CA LEU A 46 -4.42 -2.24 3.86
C LEU A 46 -3.88 -2.11 2.42
N LEU A 47 -3.70 -3.21 1.74
CA LEU A 47 -3.01 -3.24 0.45
C LEU A 47 -3.94 -3.42 -0.74
N GLY A 48 -5.18 -3.82 -0.50
CA GLY A 48 -6.14 -4.06 -1.57
C GLY A 48 -5.98 -5.44 -2.20
N THR A 49 -6.47 -5.58 -3.41
CA THR A 49 -6.42 -6.84 -4.15
C THR A 49 -5.00 -7.09 -4.66
N PRO A 50 -4.42 -8.25 -4.42
CA PRO A 50 -3.08 -8.53 -4.91
C PRO A 50 -3.05 -8.72 -6.43
N LEU A 51 -1.89 -8.47 -7.00
CA LEU A 51 -1.66 -8.69 -8.43
C LEU A 51 -1.72 -10.18 -8.76
N PHE A 52 -1.17 -11.02 -7.88
CA PHE A 52 -1.24 -12.45 -8.04
C PHE A 52 -1.32 -13.14 -6.67
N LYS A 53 -1.91 -14.33 -6.66
CA LYS A 53 -1.99 -15.20 -5.50
C LYS A 53 -1.43 -16.56 -5.88
N ASN A 54 -0.67 -17.14 -5.00
CA ASN A 54 -0.11 -18.46 -5.21
C ASN A 54 -0.30 -19.28 -3.94
N ALA A 55 -1.16 -20.27 -4.00
CA ALA A 55 -1.48 -21.11 -2.84
C ALA A 55 -0.92 -22.51 -3.01
N ASN A 56 -0.41 -23.07 -1.92
CA ASN A 56 0.03 -24.47 -1.89
C ASN A 56 -0.32 -25.08 -0.53
N GLU A 57 0.15 -26.30 -0.27
CA GLU A 57 -0.15 -27.00 0.97
C GLU A 57 0.33 -26.27 2.20
N ASN A 58 1.39 -25.48 2.07
CA ASN A 58 2.02 -24.78 3.19
C ASN A 58 1.46 -23.39 3.45
N GLY A 59 0.58 -22.92 2.58
CA GLY A 59 0.02 -21.59 2.74
C GLY A 59 -0.18 -20.87 1.41
N GLU A 60 -0.23 -19.56 1.48
CA GLU A 60 -0.52 -18.74 0.31
C GLU A 60 0.42 -17.54 0.26
N LYS A 61 0.80 -17.14 -0.94
CA LYS A 61 1.58 -15.94 -1.16
C LYS A 61 0.78 -14.96 -1.98
N TRP A 62 0.77 -13.70 -1.56
CA TRP A 62 0.13 -12.60 -2.30
C TRP A 62 1.21 -11.66 -2.78
N GLY A 63 1.16 -11.30 -4.04
CA GLY A 63 2.12 -10.38 -4.64
C GLY A 63 1.46 -9.08 -5.05
N TYR A 64 2.10 -7.97 -4.71
CA TYR A 64 1.66 -6.63 -5.05
C TYR A 64 2.76 -5.94 -5.85
N ARG A 65 2.36 -5.22 -6.89
CA ARG A 65 3.31 -4.42 -7.66
C ARG A 65 3.44 -3.04 -7.04
N LYS A 66 4.67 -2.57 -6.92
CA LYS A 66 4.95 -1.27 -6.38
C LYS A 66 6.00 -0.56 -7.18
N TYR A 67 5.88 0.75 -7.25
CA TYR A 67 6.91 1.58 -7.85
C TYR A 67 7.56 2.38 -6.73
N VAL A 68 8.87 2.24 -6.61
CA VAL A 68 9.65 2.89 -5.57
C VAL A 68 10.61 3.86 -6.22
N GLY A 69 10.77 5.04 -5.62
CA GLY A 69 11.67 6.06 -6.13
C GLY A 69 10.93 7.25 -6.72
N GLN A 70 11.68 8.13 -7.34
CA GLN A 70 11.13 9.32 -7.97
C GLN A 70 10.56 8.98 -9.35
N ILE A 71 9.71 9.83 -9.85
CA ILE A 71 9.01 9.60 -11.11
C ILE A 71 9.97 9.27 -12.25
N ALA A 72 11.15 9.90 -12.28
CA ALA A 72 12.13 9.67 -13.33
C ALA A 72 12.92 8.40 -13.15
N ASP A 73 13.10 7.97 -11.90
CA ASP A 73 13.92 6.80 -11.57
C ASP A 73 13.13 5.76 -10.79
N SER A 74 11.83 5.68 -11.05
CA SER A 74 10.99 4.71 -10.35
C SER A 74 11.36 3.29 -10.75
N GLU A 75 11.54 2.44 -9.77
CA GLU A 75 11.88 1.05 -9.96
C GLU A 75 10.68 0.20 -9.60
N GLU A 76 10.35 -0.75 -10.45
CA GLU A 76 9.26 -1.67 -10.18
C GLU A 76 9.71 -2.72 -9.18
N MET A 77 8.95 -2.89 -8.13
CA MET A 77 9.22 -3.89 -7.11
C MET A 77 7.97 -4.68 -6.81
N TYR A 78 8.16 -5.90 -6.38
CA TYR A 78 7.06 -6.73 -5.88
C TYR A 78 7.16 -6.83 -4.37
N PHE A 79 6.05 -6.59 -3.73
CA PHE A 79 5.90 -6.82 -2.29
C PHE A 79 5.14 -8.12 -2.12
N ILE A 80 5.79 -9.10 -1.50
CA ILE A 80 5.24 -10.44 -1.35
C ILE A 80 4.92 -10.69 0.11
N VAL A 81 3.67 -11.07 0.37
CA VAL A 81 3.20 -11.42 1.70
C VAL A 81 2.90 -12.92 1.72
N LYS A 82 3.47 -13.62 2.68
CA LYS A 82 3.27 -15.07 2.81
C LYS A 82 2.38 -15.33 4.03
N PHE A 83 1.35 -16.13 3.80
CA PHE A 83 0.42 -16.57 4.85
C PHE A 83 0.61 -18.05 5.14
N ASP A 84 0.38 -18.43 6.38
CA ASP A 84 0.38 -19.85 6.76
C ASP A 84 -0.99 -20.47 6.53
N SER A 85 -1.15 -21.73 6.95
CA SER A 85 -2.42 -22.44 6.82
C SER A 85 -3.52 -21.83 7.68
N ASN A 86 -3.18 -21.06 8.69
CA ASN A 86 -4.13 -20.35 9.54
C ASN A 86 -4.49 -18.96 9.01
N GLU A 87 -4.07 -18.64 7.78
CA GLU A 87 -4.33 -17.36 7.13
C GLU A 87 -3.69 -16.17 7.83
N ARG A 88 -2.55 -16.39 8.47
CA ARG A 88 -1.78 -15.36 9.16
C ARG A 88 -0.48 -15.07 8.44
N VAL A 89 -0.08 -13.80 8.45
CA VAL A 89 1.19 -13.41 7.85
C VAL A 89 2.35 -14.00 8.64
N ILE A 90 3.19 -14.78 7.96
CA ILE A 90 4.40 -15.35 8.56
C ILE A 90 5.68 -14.77 7.97
N ALA A 91 5.60 -14.12 6.83
CA ALA A 91 6.74 -13.48 6.20
C ALA A 91 6.27 -12.45 5.18
N TYR A 92 7.08 -11.44 4.95
CA TYR A 92 6.85 -10.48 3.89
C TYR A 92 8.20 -9.94 3.44
N GLN A 93 8.30 -9.60 2.17
CA GLN A 93 9.54 -9.07 1.60
C GLN A 93 9.25 -8.26 0.35
N SER A 94 10.16 -7.35 0.05
CA SER A 94 10.15 -6.63 -1.21
C SER A 94 11.27 -7.19 -2.10
N VAL A 95 10.93 -7.52 -3.34
CA VAL A 95 11.90 -8.01 -4.30
C VAL A 95 11.80 -7.19 -5.57
N LYS A 96 12.92 -7.07 -6.27
CA LYS A 96 12.90 -6.40 -7.55
C LYS A 96 12.08 -7.21 -8.53
N ALA A 97 11.27 -6.53 -9.32
CA ALA A 97 10.56 -7.20 -10.39
C ALA A 97 11.57 -7.82 -11.33
N PRO A 98 11.31 -9.05 -11.81
CA PRO A 98 12.21 -9.67 -12.75
C PRO A 98 12.33 -8.79 -13.99
N VAL A 99 13.57 -8.53 -14.38
CA VAL A 99 13.83 -7.78 -15.60
C VAL A 99 13.27 -8.59 -16.73
N ARG A 100 12.26 -8.08 -17.38
CA ARG A 100 11.77 -8.71 -18.58
C ARG A 100 12.84 -8.59 -19.61
N ASN A 101 13.52 -9.66 -19.76
CA ASN A 101 14.52 -9.72 -20.76
C ASN A 101 13.85 -9.71 -22.10
N ARG A 102 13.81 -8.56 -22.71
CA ARG A 102 13.29 -8.43 -24.04
C ARG A 102 14.29 -8.79 -25.04
N GLN A 103 14.89 -9.86 -24.86
CA GLN A 103 15.74 -10.29 -25.83
C GLN A 103 14.99 -10.84 -26.93
N LEU A 104 15.04 -10.22 -27.88
CA LEU A 104 14.40 -10.66 -29.08
C LEU A 104 15.28 -11.41 -29.97
#